data_b47436adb69e62242a49c701985981b1
#
_entry.id   b47436adb69e62242a49c701985981b1
#
_cell.length_a   1.000
_cell.length_b   1.000
_cell.length_c   1.000
_cell.angle_alpha   90.00
_cell.angle_beta   90.00
_cell.angle_gamma   90.00
#
_symmetry.space_group_name_H-M   'P 1'
#
loop_
_entity.id
_entity.type
_entity.pdbx_description
1 polymer ?
#
loop_
_entity_poly.entity_id
_entity_poly.type
_entity_poly.pdbx_seq_one_letter_code
_entity_poly.pdbx_strand_id
1 'polypeptide(L)'
;VVVKAGPALRGIYVKTARGIRAAARRVGLLARLDRAYQRRPSSVAGHLRTLFAIHDVDDLVHLDIPWWTYGAIRAVERRLVELDGSARVFEYGSGASTVWLGNRSGEVHSVEHHAGFAEVMRRVLTQADLDGTVQLHEVAVQQSPHPVTRSGRKGEDTVDYTDYVRCIEGVGGLFDVVVVDGRARVACCLAAVPFLAPDGIILFDDSQRPRYHEGIEGSGLEVQRIWGWVPSLPYPRQTAVLSRRAGG
;
A
#
# COMPACT_ATOMS: atom_id res chain seq x y z
N VAL A 1 14.01 16.33 -9.64
CA VAL A 1 14.81 16.63 -8.43
C VAL A 1 13.88 16.45 -7.24
N VAL A 2 13.88 15.25 -6.61
CA VAL A 2 13.12 15.02 -5.37
C VAL A 2 13.96 15.57 -4.24
N VAL A 3 13.59 16.72 -3.71
CA VAL A 3 14.19 17.28 -2.50
C VAL A 3 13.91 16.30 -1.37
N LYS A 4 14.95 15.63 -0.87
CA LYS A 4 14.91 14.85 0.38
C LYS A 4 14.76 15.84 1.53
N ALA A 5 13.53 16.15 1.91
CA ALA A 5 13.24 16.97 3.08
C ALA A 5 13.71 16.21 4.34
N GLY A 6 14.59 16.83 5.12
CA GLY A 6 14.98 16.31 6.42
C GLY A 6 13.80 16.26 7.40
N PRO A 7 13.93 15.54 8.55
CA PRO A 7 12.85 15.37 9.52
C PRO A 7 12.19 16.68 9.97
N ALA A 8 12.95 17.75 10.13
CA ALA A 8 12.45 19.08 10.50
C ALA A 8 11.56 19.70 9.42
N LEU A 9 11.95 19.63 8.14
CA LEU A 9 11.17 20.10 7.00
C LEU A 9 9.87 19.30 6.84
N ARG A 10 9.91 18.00 7.12
CA ARG A 10 8.71 17.14 7.13
C ARG A 10 7.73 17.56 8.24
N GLY A 11 8.23 17.90 9.42
CA GLY A 11 7.40 18.40 10.53
C GLY A 11 6.72 19.73 10.22
N ILE A 12 7.45 20.66 9.58
CA ILE A 12 6.91 21.96 9.15
C ILE A 12 5.83 21.74 8.08
N TYR A 13 6.10 20.90 7.09
CA TYR A 13 5.15 20.57 6.02
C TYR A 13 3.84 19.99 6.56
N VAL A 14 3.91 19.04 7.49
CA VAL A 14 2.72 18.44 8.13
C VAL A 14 1.92 19.46 8.92
N LYS A 15 2.59 20.32 9.70
CA LYS A 15 1.92 21.41 10.47
C LYS A 15 1.24 22.42 9.54
N THR A 16 1.90 22.81 8.47
CA THR A 16 1.36 23.75 7.47
C THR A 16 0.17 23.13 6.75
N ALA A 17 0.25 21.86 6.34
CA ALA A 17 -0.86 21.14 5.71
C ALA A 17 -2.09 21.04 6.62
N ARG A 18 -1.88 20.77 7.92
CA ARG A 18 -2.98 20.77 8.92
C ARG A 18 -3.62 22.16 9.10
N GLY A 19 -2.81 23.23 9.09
CA GLY A 19 -3.31 24.61 9.14
C GLY A 19 -4.15 24.99 7.92
N ILE A 20 -3.66 24.65 6.72
CA ILE A 20 -4.37 24.85 5.44
C ILE A 20 -5.69 24.07 5.44
N ARG A 21 -5.67 22.82 5.91
CA ARG A 21 -6.88 21.99 6.05
C ARG A 21 -7.91 22.63 6.99
N ALA A 22 -7.49 23.15 8.14
CA ALA A 22 -8.38 23.83 9.08
C ALA A 22 -9.01 25.10 8.46
N ALA A 23 -8.22 25.89 7.72
CA ALA A 23 -8.74 27.06 7.00
C ALA A 23 -9.74 26.65 5.91
N ALA A 24 -9.42 25.63 5.11
CA ALA A 24 -10.29 25.10 4.06
C ALA A 24 -11.63 24.55 4.61
N ARG A 25 -11.61 23.97 5.83
CA ARG A 25 -12.84 23.59 6.54
C ARG A 25 -13.70 24.81 6.88
N ARG A 26 -13.08 25.86 7.43
CA ARG A 26 -13.81 27.09 7.85
C ARG A 26 -14.52 27.80 6.70
N VAL A 27 -13.93 27.79 5.50
CA VAL A 27 -14.53 28.42 4.32
C VAL A 27 -15.43 27.48 3.50
N GLY A 28 -15.73 26.29 4.00
CA GLY A 28 -16.59 25.31 3.32
C GLY A 28 -15.99 24.68 2.06
N LEU A 29 -14.71 24.92 1.77
CA LEU A 29 -14.03 24.37 0.59
C LEU A 29 -13.92 22.84 0.68
N LEU A 30 -13.55 22.30 1.85
CA LEU A 30 -13.46 20.85 2.05
C LEU A 30 -14.78 20.16 1.77
N ALA A 31 -15.90 20.69 2.26
CA ALA A 31 -17.22 20.11 2.02
C ALA A 31 -17.61 20.10 0.52
N ARG A 32 -17.13 21.09 -0.26
CA ARG A 32 -17.31 21.08 -1.73
C ARG A 32 -16.43 20.02 -2.39
N LEU A 33 -15.19 19.89 -1.95
CA LEU A 33 -14.26 18.88 -2.44
C LEU A 33 -14.70 17.47 -2.04
N ASP A 34 -15.25 17.26 -0.84
CA ASP A 34 -15.84 15.99 -0.42
C ASP A 34 -16.97 15.56 -1.36
N ARG A 35 -17.91 16.47 -1.68
CA ARG A 35 -18.97 16.16 -2.65
C ARG A 35 -18.44 15.85 -4.05
N ALA A 36 -17.40 16.55 -4.49
CA ALA A 36 -16.78 16.27 -5.78
C ALA A 36 -16.05 14.90 -5.78
N TYR A 37 -15.39 14.57 -4.69
CA TYR A 37 -14.73 13.28 -4.48
C TYR A 37 -15.74 12.12 -4.50
N GLN A 38 -16.84 12.24 -3.75
CA GLN A 38 -17.90 11.22 -3.72
C GLN A 38 -18.51 10.95 -5.11
N ARG A 39 -18.62 11.99 -5.96
CA ARG A 39 -19.12 11.83 -7.33
C ARG A 39 -18.11 11.18 -8.27
N ARG A 40 -16.84 11.53 -8.15
CA ARG A 40 -15.77 11.05 -9.04
C ARG A 40 -14.39 11.22 -8.38
N PRO A 41 -13.92 10.20 -7.61
CA PRO A 41 -12.65 10.26 -6.86
C PRO A 41 -11.43 10.61 -7.74
N SER A 42 -11.36 10.07 -8.96
CA SER A 42 -10.26 10.31 -9.91
C SER A 42 -10.36 11.60 -10.73
N SER A 43 -11.37 12.47 -10.47
CA SER A 43 -11.45 13.79 -11.08
C SER A 43 -10.40 14.74 -10.50
N VAL A 44 -10.12 15.86 -11.19
CA VAL A 44 -9.21 16.89 -10.66
C VAL A 44 -9.65 17.39 -9.28
N ALA A 45 -10.93 17.67 -9.09
CA ALA A 45 -11.48 18.10 -7.80
C ALA A 45 -11.42 17.00 -6.74
N GLY A 46 -11.68 15.75 -7.13
CA GLY A 46 -11.52 14.58 -6.26
C GLY A 46 -10.05 14.41 -5.84
N HIS A 47 -9.12 14.49 -6.79
CA HIS A 47 -7.69 14.43 -6.48
C HIS A 47 -7.25 15.57 -5.54
N LEU A 48 -7.70 16.81 -5.80
CA LEU A 48 -7.44 17.95 -4.90
C LEU A 48 -7.93 17.68 -3.47
N ARG A 49 -9.08 16.99 -3.30
CA ARG A 49 -9.53 16.57 -1.96
C ARG A 49 -8.51 15.68 -1.26
N THR A 50 -7.93 14.72 -1.98
CA THR A 50 -6.96 13.78 -1.40
C THR A 50 -5.67 14.47 -0.96
N LEU A 51 -5.29 15.61 -1.57
CA LEU A 51 -4.09 16.36 -1.16
C LEU A 51 -4.18 16.89 0.29
N PHE A 52 -5.37 16.95 0.87
CA PHE A 52 -5.55 17.29 2.28
C PHE A 52 -5.41 16.08 3.23
N ALA A 53 -5.33 14.86 2.71
CA ALA A 53 -5.15 13.61 3.47
C ALA A 53 -3.67 13.20 3.65
N ILE A 54 -2.74 14.15 3.58
CA ILE A 54 -1.31 13.90 3.57
C ILE A 54 -0.84 13.28 4.90
N HIS A 55 -0.26 12.07 4.81
CA HIS A 55 0.28 11.32 5.94
C HIS A 55 -0.73 11.08 7.09
N ASP A 56 -2.00 11.02 6.77
CA ASP A 56 -3.09 10.80 7.71
C ASP A 56 -3.83 9.53 7.29
N VAL A 57 -3.59 8.42 8.01
CA VAL A 57 -4.22 7.12 7.73
C VAL A 57 -5.74 7.22 7.90
N ASP A 58 -6.20 7.89 8.95
CA ASP A 58 -7.63 8.04 9.26
C ASP A 58 -8.36 8.77 8.13
N ASP A 59 -7.73 9.79 7.54
CA ASP A 59 -8.33 10.56 6.44
C ASP A 59 -8.37 9.75 5.13
N LEU A 60 -7.37 8.92 4.85
CA LEU A 60 -7.37 8.01 3.69
C LEU A 60 -8.41 6.90 3.89
N VAL A 61 -8.53 6.36 5.10
CA VAL A 61 -9.59 5.41 5.47
C VAL A 61 -10.98 6.04 5.28
N HIS A 62 -11.17 7.28 5.76
CA HIS A 62 -12.43 8.02 5.56
C HIS A 62 -12.75 8.26 4.08
N LEU A 63 -11.73 8.47 3.25
CA LEU A 63 -11.90 8.61 1.80
C LEU A 63 -12.04 7.27 1.07
N ASP A 64 -11.92 6.16 1.79
CA ASP A 64 -11.94 4.80 1.24
C ASP A 64 -11.02 4.64 0.01
N ILE A 65 -9.74 5.02 0.18
CA ILE A 65 -8.78 5.00 -0.91
C ILE A 65 -7.37 4.58 -0.45
N PRO A 66 -6.73 3.60 -1.12
CA PRO A 66 -5.35 3.24 -0.85
C PRO A 66 -4.37 4.24 -1.49
N TRP A 67 -3.12 4.16 -1.11
CA TRP A 67 -2.08 5.11 -1.52
C TRP A 67 -1.28 4.62 -2.73
N TRP A 68 -1.97 4.13 -3.76
CA TRP A 68 -1.40 3.64 -5.03
C TRP A 68 -1.82 4.52 -6.20
N THR A 69 -1.25 4.31 -7.38
CA THR A 69 -1.74 5.02 -8.57
C THR A 69 -3.21 4.69 -8.84
N TYR A 70 -4.01 5.67 -9.26
CA TYR A 70 -5.43 5.43 -9.58
C TYR A 70 -5.64 4.30 -10.61
N GLY A 71 -4.67 4.11 -11.51
CA GLY A 71 -4.71 2.99 -12.46
C GLY A 71 -4.54 1.62 -11.78
N ALA A 72 -3.64 1.54 -10.81
CA ALA A 72 -3.42 0.32 -10.03
C ALA A 72 -4.60 0.02 -9.10
N ILE A 73 -5.17 1.05 -8.46
CA ILE A 73 -6.40 0.91 -7.67
C ILE A 73 -7.50 0.24 -8.51
N ARG A 74 -7.75 0.75 -9.73
CA ARG A 74 -8.75 0.15 -10.63
C ARG A 74 -8.42 -1.28 -11.07
N ALA A 75 -7.14 -1.61 -11.22
CA ALA A 75 -6.73 -2.98 -11.58
C ALA A 75 -7.03 -3.96 -10.45
N VAL A 76 -6.67 -3.62 -9.21
CA VAL A 76 -6.99 -4.43 -8.03
C VAL A 76 -8.50 -4.50 -7.81
N GLU A 77 -9.20 -3.37 -7.87
CA GLU A 77 -10.65 -3.31 -7.67
C GLU A 77 -11.40 -4.21 -8.67
N ARG A 78 -11.02 -4.22 -9.95
CA ARG A 78 -11.61 -5.15 -10.92
C ARG A 78 -11.42 -6.60 -10.51
N ARG A 79 -10.20 -6.98 -10.05
CA ARG A 79 -9.94 -8.35 -9.61
C ARG A 79 -10.78 -8.72 -8.39
N LEU A 80 -10.93 -7.82 -7.43
CA LEU A 80 -11.77 -8.04 -6.24
C LEU A 80 -13.27 -8.17 -6.60
N VAL A 81 -13.76 -7.35 -7.55
CA VAL A 81 -15.15 -7.42 -8.05
C VAL A 81 -15.42 -8.73 -8.77
N GLU A 82 -14.46 -9.23 -9.59
CA GLU A 82 -14.58 -10.54 -10.26
C GLU A 82 -14.76 -11.70 -9.28
N LEU A 83 -14.20 -11.57 -8.06
CA LEU A 83 -14.26 -12.58 -7.01
C LEU A 83 -15.43 -12.39 -6.03
N ASP A 84 -16.27 -11.39 -6.25
CA ASP A 84 -17.53 -11.14 -5.50
C ASP A 84 -17.36 -11.23 -3.97
N GLY A 85 -16.32 -10.58 -3.43
CA GLY A 85 -16.04 -10.56 -2.00
C GLY A 85 -15.38 -11.83 -1.43
N SER A 86 -15.07 -12.84 -2.26
CA SER A 86 -14.41 -14.08 -1.80
C SER A 86 -12.88 -14.02 -1.91
N ALA A 87 -12.31 -12.91 -2.37
CA ALA A 87 -10.89 -12.77 -2.60
C ALA A 87 -10.07 -13.03 -1.33
N ARG A 88 -8.97 -13.74 -1.50
CA ARG A 88 -7.95 -13.94 -0.47
C ARG A 88 -6.74 -13.07 -0.78
N VAL A 89 -6.39 -12.17 0.14
CA VAL A 89 -5.37 -11.14 -0.06
C VAL A 89 -4.23 -11.26 0.93
N PHE A 90 -2.99 -11.07 0.45
CA PHE A 90 -1.83 -10.86 1.31
C PHE A 90 -1.22 -9.48 1.07
N GLU A 91 -0.88 -8.75 2.13
CA GLU A 91 -0.31 -7.42 2.05
C GLU A 91 0.99 -7.32 2.85
N TYR A 92 2.06 -6.90 2.20
CA TYR A 92 3.30 -6.50 2.85
C TYR A 92 3.30 -4.99 3.10
N GLY A 93 3.17 -4.60 4.36
CA GLY A 93 3.11 -3.21 4.80
C GLY A 93 1.69 -2.70 4.96
N SER A 94 1.20 -2.71 6.20
CA SER A 94 -0.16 -2.28 6.53
C SER A 94 -0.36 -0.77 6.39
N GLY A 95 -1.63 -0.36 6.19
CA GLY A 95 -2.00 1.04 6.05
C GLY A 95 -3.48 1.25 5.74
N ALA A 96 -3.84 2.38 5.13
CA ALA A 96 -5.19 2.63 4.66
C ALA A 96 -5.63 1.59 3.60
N SER A 97 -4.68 1.03 2.85
CA SER A 97 -4.92 -0.07 1.91
C SER A 97 -5.46 -1.33 2.60
N THR A 98 -5.00 -1.63 3.81
CA THR A 98 -5.48 -2.78 4.60
C THR A 98 -6.99 -2.69 4.86
N VAL A 99 -7.47 -1.50 5.25
CA VAL A 99 -8.90 -1.26 5.47
C VAL A 99 -9.68 -1.33 4.15
N TRP A 100 -9.14 -0.71 3.09
CA TRP A 100 -9.75 -0.72 1.76
C TRP A 100 -9.89 -2.14 1.19
N LEU A 101 -8.87 -2.97 1.38
CA LEU A 101 -8.88 -4.40 1.01
C LEU A 101 -9.85 -5.19 1.87
N GLY A 102 -9.86 -4.99 3.20
CA GLY A 102 -10.77 -5.65 4.13
C GLY A 102 -12.24 -5.43 3.81
N ASN A 103 -12.60 -4.22 3.36
CA ASN A 103 -13.96 -3.89 2.92
C ASN A 103 -14.38 -4.57 1.61
N ARG A 104 -13.46 -5.20 0.86
CA ARG A 104 -13.69 -5.73 -0.50
C ARG A 104 -13.29 -7.18 -0.68
N SER A 105 -12.79 -7.83 0.35
CA SER A 105 -12.23 -9.18 0.29
C SER A 105 -12.84 -10.08 1.35
N GLY A 106 -12.78 -11.39 1.13
CA GLY A 106 -13.23 -12.38 2.12
C GLY A 106 -12.22 -12.60 3.24
N GLU A 107 -10.92 -12.49 2.92
CA GLU A 107 -9.82 -12.71 3.86
C GLU A 107 -8.62 -11.83 3.48
N VAL A 108 -8.06 -11.11 4.44
CA VAL A 108 -6.86 -10.30 4.27
C VAL A 108 -5.83 -10.64 5.35
N HIS A 109 -4.62 -10.98 4.93
CA HIS A 109 -3.46 -11.10 5.81
C HIS A 109 -2.53 -9.91 5.52
N SER A 110 -2.33 -9.03 6.50
CA SER A 110 -1.42 -7.89 6.36
C SER A 110 -0.27 -8.01 7.35
N VAL A 111 0.99 -7.88 6.89
CA VAL A 111 2.17 -7.97 7.75
C VAL A 111 2.80 -6.59 7.96
N GLU A 112 3.04 -6.26 9.22
CA GLU A 112 3.68 -5.01 9.66
C GLU A 112 4.89 -5.30 10.54
N HIS A 113 5.99 -4.59 10.29
CA HIS A 113 7.25 -4.76 11.01
C HIS A 113 7.46 -3.78 12.16
N HIS A 114 6.72 -2.68 12.18
CA HIS A 114 6.86 -1.62 13.16
C HIS A 114 5.75 -1.72 14.22
N ALA A 115 6.09 -2.21 15.41
CA ALA A 115 5.14 -2.50 16.50
C ALA A 115 4.21 -1.30 16.82
N GLY A 116 4.76 -0.08 16.92
CA GLY A 116 3.94 1.11 17.20
C GLY A 116 2.95 1.44 16.09
N PHE A 117 3.24 1.08 14.84
CA PHE A 117 2.31 1.25 13.73
C PHE A 117 1.29 0.11 13.68
N ALA A 118 1.69 -1.12 13.99
CA ALA A 118 0.79 -2.26 14.12
C ALA A 118 -0.29 -1.99 15.19
N GLU A 119 0.08 -1.36 16.32
CA GLU A 119 -0.87 -0.93 17.35
C GLU A 119 -1.88 0.13 16.83
N VAL A 120 -1.43 1.08 16.02
CA VAL A 120 -2.33 2.03 15.35
C VAL A 120 -3.29 1.29 14.42
N MET A 121 -2.78 0.36 13.62
CA MET A 121 -3.59 -0.40 12.67
C MET A 121 -4.63 -1.30 13.34
N ARG A 122 -4.29 -1.97 14.46
CA ARG A 122 -5.27 -2.76 15.24
C ARG A 122 -6.46 -1.89 15.64
N ARG A 123 -6.22 -0.69 16.19
CA ARG A 123 -7.30 0.22 16.56
C ARG A 123 -8.14 0.66 15.34
N VAL A 124 -7.49 0.95 14.22
CA VAL A 124 -8.19 1.34 12.99
C VAL A 124 -9.06 0.20 12.47
N LEU A 125 -8.55 -1.04 12.48
CA LEU A 125 -9.29 -2.23 12.03
C LEU A 125 -10.49 -2.53 12.93
N THR A 126 -10.33 -2.47 14.26
CA THR A 126 -11.45 -2.62 15.20
C THR A 126 -12.51 -1.54 15.01
N GLN A 127 -12.11 -0.25 14.79
CA GLN A 127 -13.05 0.83 14.51
C GLN A 127 -13.79 0.65 13.18
N ALA A 128 -13.19 -0.05 12.22
CA ALA A 128 -13.78 -0.35 10.92
C ALA A 128 -14.58 -1.68 10.91
N ASP A 129 -14.68 -2.38 12.05
CA ASP A 129 -15.34 -3.69 12.18
C ASP A 129 -14.75 -4.76 11.22
N LEU A 130 -13.42 -4.76 11.10
CA LEU A 130 -12.69 -5.64 10.19
C LEU A 130 -11.90 -6.76 10.89
N ASP A 131 -12.01 -6.90 12.21
CA ASP A 131 -11.26 -7.91 12.98
C ASP A 131 -11.59 -9.36 12.55
N GLY A 132 -12.76 -9.59 11.95
CA GLY A 132 -13.16 -10.88 11.39
C GLY A 132 -12.65 -11.15 9.98
N THR A 133 -12.26 -10.12 9.24
CA THR A 133 -11.83 -10.22 7.84
C THR A 133 -10.32 -10.03 7.70
N VAL A 134 -9.71 -9.19 8.53
CA VAL A 134 -8.29 -8.83 8.45
C VAL A 134 -7.50 -9.42 9.61
N GLN A 135 -6.49 -10.22 9.29
CA GLN A 135 -5.49 -10.71 10.24
C GLN A 135 -4.21 -9.87 10.10
N LEU A 136 -3.90 -9.07 11.12
CA LEU A 136 -2.69 -8.27 11.16
C LEU A 136 -1.56 -9.04 11.85
N HIS A 137 -0.53 -9.39 11.08
CA HIS A 137 0.68 -10.06 11.54
C HIS A 137 1.74 -9.02 11.91
N GLU A 138 2.04 -8.90 13.19
CA GLU A 138 3.18 -8.11 13.66
C GLU A 138 4.44 -8.96 13.63
N VAL A 139 5.38 -8.66 12.74
CA VAL A 139 6.64 -9.39 12.59
C VAL A 139 7.80 -8.43 12.80
N ALA A 140 8.39 -8.46 13.98
CA ALA A 140 9.54 -7.63 14.31
C ALA A 140 10.76 -7.99 13.44
N VAL A 141 11.46 -6.96 12.95
CA VAL A 141 12.71 -7.12 12.23
C VAL A 141 13.88 -7.25 13.19
N GLN A 142 14.94 -7.95 12.78
CA GLN A 142 16.09 -8.22 13.59
C GLN A 142 17.27 -7.30 13.22
N GLN A 143 18.04 -6.89 14.21
CA GLN A 143 19.33 -6.21 13.97
C GLN A 143 20.41 -7.27 13.74
N SER A 144 21.12 -7.19 12.63
CA SER A 144 22.19 -8.12 12.27
C SER A 144 23.33 -7.38 11.58
N PRO A 145 24.60 -7.65 11.93
CA PRO A 145 25.74 -7.14 11.17
C PRO A 145 25.79 -7.75 9.76
N HIS A 146 25.16 -8.92 9.57
CA HIS A 146 25.12 -9.64 8.29
C HIS A 146 23.68 -10.07 7.97
N PRO A 147 22.77 -9.13 7.62
CA PRO A 147 21.38 -9.45 7.33
C PRO A 147 21.28 -10.32 6.08
N VAL A 148 20.46 -11.39 6.17
CA VAL A 148 20.16 -12.29 5.04
C VAL A 148 19.25 -11.59 4.04
N THR A 149 18.20 -10.94 4.52
CA THR A 149 17.25 -10.23 3.66
C THR A 149 17.28 -8.72 3.95
N ARG A 150 17.72 -7.94 2.98
CA ARG A 150 17.85 -6.49 3.09
C ARG A 150 16.70 -5.75 2.42
N SER A 151 16.33 -4.59 2.98
CA SER A 151 15.31 -3.72 2.35
C SER A 151 15.83 -2.95 1.14
N GLY A 152 17.14 -2.82 0.98
CA GLY A 152 17.77 -1.94 0.00
C GLY A 152 17.54 -0.44 0.28
N ARG A 153 17.05 -0.07 1.46
CA ARG A 153 16.89 1.31 1.88
C ARG A 153 18.11 1.83 2.61
N LYS A 154 18.57 3.01 2.25
CA LYS A 154 19.70 3.66 2.93
C LYS A 154 19.41 3.84 4.42
N GLY A 155 20.33 3.39 5.27
CA GLY A 155 20.22 3.45 6.74
C GLY A 155 19.50 2.26 7.37
N GLU A 156 19.20 1.22 6.59
CA GLU A 156 18.67 -0.07 7.06
C GLU A 156 19.63 -1.23 6.71
N ASP A 157 20.93 -0.96 6.60
CA ASP A 157 21.92 -1.92 6.12
C ASP A 157 22.19 -3.06 7.12
N THR A 158 21.83 -2.86 8.40
CA THR A 158 21.93 -3.85 9.49
C THR A 158 20.59 -4.45 9.88
N VAL A 159 19.53 -4.19 9.14
CA VAL A 159 18.19 -4.70 9.46
C VAL A 159 17.89 -5.91 8.58
N ASP A 160 17.57 -7.04 9.23
CA ASP A 160 17.17 -8.27 8.58
C ASP A 160 15.64 -8.40 8.54
N TYR A 161 15.11 -8.56 7.33
CA TYR A 161 13.68 -8.68 7.04
C TYR A 161 13.26 -10.12 6.71
N THR A 162 14.08 -11.13 7.00
CA THR A 162 13.82 -12.52 6.60
C THR A 162 12.48 -13.01 7.10
N ASP A 163 12.20 -12.86 8.40
CA ASP A 163 10.93 -13.32 9.00
C ASP A 163 9.73 -12.55 8.45
N TYR A 164 9.89 -11.24 8.22
CA TYR A 164 8.86 -10.40 7.60
C TYR A 164 8.53 -10.88 6.17
N VAL A 165 9.52 -11.18 5.36
CA VAL A 165 9.34 -11.70 3.99
C VAL A 165 8.71 -13.08 4.00
N ARG A 166 9.12 -13.95 4.93
CA ARG A 166 8.63 -15.33 5.04
C ARG A 166 7.25 -15.45 5.70
N CYS A 167 6.67 -14.38 6.20
CA CYS A 167 5.36 -14.39 6.82
C CYS A 167 4.29 -15.04 5.92
N ILE A 168 4.35 -14.83 4.60
CA ILE A 168 3.42 -15.44 3.64
C ILE A 168 3.50 -16.98 3.63
N GLU A 169 4.70 -17.54 3.85
CA GLU A 169 4.90 -19.01 3.95
C GLU A 169 4.16 -19.58 5.17
N GLY A 170 4.22 -18.87 6.30
CA GLY A 170 3.55 -19.29 7.54
C GLY A 170 2.02 -19.21 7.45
N VAL A 171 1.48 -18.27 6.69
CA VAL A 171 0.04 -18.17 6.40
C VAL A 171 -0.37 -19.28 5.43
N GLY A 172 0.40 -19.49 4.36
CA GLY A 172 0.16 -20.55 3.37
C GLY A 172 -1.06 -20.33 2.50
N GLY A 173 -1.33 -21.30 1.62
CA GLY A 173 -2.39 -21.23 0.62
C GLY A 173 -2.07 -20.30 -0.55
N LEU A 174 -3.05 -20.08 -1.43
CA LEU A 174 -2.91 -19.19 -2.58
C LEU A 174 -3.66 -17.88 -2.35
N PHE A 175 -3.14 -16.80 -2.93
CA PHE A 175 -3.71 -15.45 -2.83
C PHE A 175 -4.12 -14.93 -4.20
N ASP A 176 -5.28 -14.35 -4.29
CA ASP A 176 -5.80 -13.71 -5.50
C ASP A 176 -5.15 -12.35 -5.74
N VAL A 177 -4.79 -11.67 -4.67
CA VAL A 177 -4.07 -10.40 -4.71
C VAL A 177 -2.97 -10.41 -3.67
N VAL A 178 -1.75 -10.08 -4.10
CA VAL A 178 -0.65 -9.78 -3.17
C VAL A 178 -0.25 -8.32 -3.33
N VAL A 179 -0.18 -7.58 -2.24
CA VAL A 179 0.26 -6.19 -2.22
C VAL A 179 1.67 -6.10 -1.66
N VAL A 180 2.59 -5.46 -2.37
CA VAL A 180 3.97 -5.23 -1.97
C VAL A 180 4.22 -3.73 -1.84
N ASP A 181 3.91 -3.18 -0.67
CA ASP A 181 4.04 -1.74 -0.37
C ASP A 181 4.87 -1.45 0.91
N GLY A 182 5.39 -2.47 1.56
CA GLY A 182 6.19 -2.35 2.79
C GLY A 182 7.70 -2.20 2.57
N ARG A 183 8.46 -3.01 3.31
CA ARG A 183 9.93 -3.11 3.26
C ARG A 183 10.37 -4.33 2.47
N ALA A 184 11.66 -4.40 2.14
CA ALA A 184 12.26 -5.53 1.41
C ALA A 184 11.45 -5.96 0.16
N ARG A 185 10.89 -4.99 -0.57
CA ARG A 185 9.85 -5.19 -1.59
C ARG A 185 10.23 -6.22 -2.66
N VAL A 186 11.50 -6.26 -3.09
CA VAL A 186 11.96 -7.25 -4.07
C VAL A 186 11.85 -8.66 -3.49
N ALA A 187 12.37 -8.86 -2.28
CA ALA A 187 12.31 -10.16 -1.61
C ALA A 187 10.86 -10.58 -1.35
N CYS A 188 10.00 -9.65 -0.91
CA CYS A 188 8.56 -9.90 -0.72
C CYS A 188 7.87 -10.32 -2.03
N CYS A 189 8.17 -9.63 -3.14
CA CYS A 189 7.63 -9.96 -4.45
C CYS A 189 8.02 -11.38 -4.87
N LEU A 190 9.32 -11.71 -4.78
CA LEU A 190 9.83 -13.03 -5.15
C LEU A 190 9.27 -14.13 -4.25
N ALA A 191 9.17 -13.90 -2.95
CA ALA A 191 8.57 -14.84 -2.00
C ALA A 191 7.07 -15.07 -2.26
N ALA A 192 6.37 -14.07 -2.80
CA ALA A 192 4.94 -14.16 -3.09
C ALA A 192 4.61 -15.00 -4.34
N VAL A 193 5.53 -15.14 -5.31
CA VAL A 193 5.28 -15.83 -6.59
C VAL A 193 4.72 -17.27 -6.42
N PRO A 194 5.27 -18.12 -5.53
CA PRO A 194 4.72 -19.46 -5.30
C PRO A 194 3.31 -19.48 -4.71
N PHE A 195 2.93 -18.43 -4.00
CA PHE A 195 1.64 -18.29 -3.33
C PHE A 195 0.60 -17.51 -4.14
N LEU A 196 0.92 -17.15 -5.38
CA LEU A 196 -0.01 -16.46 -6.26
C LEU A 196 -0.98 -17.46 -6.90
N ALA A 197 -2.29 -17.21 -6.80
CA ALA A 197 -3.31 -17.98 -7.48
C ALA A 197 -3.09 -17.95 -9.02
N PRO A 198 -3.63 -18.91 -9.79
CA PRO A 198 -3.44 -18.95 -11.25
C PRO A 198 -3.75 -17.61 -11.94
N ASP A 199 -4.88 -16.99 -11.61
CA ASP A 199 -5.30 -15.67 -12.12
C ASP A 199 -5.01 -14.54 -11.14
N GLY A 200 -4.18 -14.79 -10.13
CA GLY A 200 -3.80 -13.80 -9.11
C GLY A 200 -2.90 -12.72 -9.66
N ILE A 201 -2.87 -11.59 -8.96
CA ILE A 201 -2.03 -10.44 -9.28
C ILE A 201 -1.17 -10.01 -8.09
N ILE A 202 0.05 -9.54 -8.40
CA ILE A 202 0.89 -8.84 -7.41
C ILE A 202 0.87 -7.35 -7.76
N LEU A 203 0.44 -6.51 -6.82
CA LEU A 203 0.62 -5.07 -6.89
C LEU A 203 1.96 -4.71 -6.24
N PHE A 204 2.86 -4.09 -7.01
CA PHE A 204 4.16 -3.64 -6.53
C PHE A 204 4.22 -2.11 -6.60
N ASP A 205 4.15 -1.44 -5.45
CA ASP A 205 4.13 0.03 -5.43
C ASP A 205 5.53 0.65 -5.54
N ASP A 206 5.59 1.92 -6.01
CA ASP A 206 6.82 2.68 -6.25
C ASP A 206 7.79 1.98 -7.24
N SER A 207 7.29 1.21 -8.19
CA SER A 207 8.06 0.38 -9.13
C SER A 207 9.03 1.17 -10.02
N GLN A 208 8.92 2.51 -10.08
CA GLN A 208 9.84 3.39 -10.81
C GLN A 208 11.24 3.49 -10.19
N ARG A 209 11.45 2.95 -8.98
CA ARG A 209 12.76 3.03 -8.32
C ARG A 209 13.73 2.03 -8.96
N PRO A 210 14.89 2.47 -9.50
CA PRO A 210 15.82 1.59 -10.23
C PRO A 210 16.20 0.33 -9.46
N ARG A 211 16.34 0.41 -8.14
CA ARG A 211 16.71 -0.74 -7.28
C ARG A 211 15.67 -1.89 -7.28
N TYR A 212 14.49 -1.68 -7.83
CA TYR A 212 13.43 -2.69 -7.88
C TYR A 212 13.31 -3.36 -9.26
N HIS A 213 13.89 -2.78 -10.32
CA HIS A 213 13.66 -3.23 -11.70
C HIS A 213 14.12 -4.67 -11.91
N GLU A 214 15.38 -4.98 -11.53
CA GLU A 214 15.94 -6.33 -11.67
C GLU A 214 15.11 -7.38 -10.91
N GLY A 215 14.67 -7.08 -9.69
CA GLY A 215 13.87 -8.00 -8.89
C GLY A 215 12.46 -8.19 -9.43
N ILE A 216 11.84 -7.14 -9.97
CA ILE A 216 10.52 -7.23 -10.60
C ILE A 216 10.62 -8.12 -11.86
N GLU A 217 11.61 -7.90 -12.71
CA GLU A 217 11.83 -8.68 -13.92
C GLU A 217 12.23 -10.11 -13.62
N GLY A 218 13.02 -10.32 -12.56
CA GLY A 218 13.43 -11.65 -12.07
C GLY A 218 12.29 -12.49 -11.47
N SER A 219 11.11 -11.90 -11.26
CA SER A 219 9.92 -12.64 -10.78
C SER A 219 9.40 -13.68 -11.79
N GLY A 220 9.75 -13.55 -13.08
CA GLY A 220 9.24 -14.40 -14.16
C GLY A 220 7.78 -14.14 -14.54
N LEU A 221 7.13 -13.15 -13.90
CA LEU A 221 5.76 -12.75 -14.18
C LEU A 221 5.70 -11.73 -15.33
N GLU A 222 4.54 -11.59 -15.95
CA GLU A 222 4.24 -10.49 -16.84
C GLU A 222 4.07 -9.20 -16.02
N VAL A 223 4.65 -8.10 -16.50
CA VAL A 223 4.72 -6.83 -15.75
C VAL A 223 4.01 -5.73 -16.50
N GLN A 224 2.89 -5.26 -15.98
CA GLN A 224 2.20 -4.06 -16.44
C GLN A 224 2.61 -2.88 -15.57
N ARG A 225 3.36 -1.92 -16.12
CA ARG A 225 3.75 -0.69 -15.43
C ARG A 225 2.70 0.39 -15.61
N ILE A 226 2.14 0.87 -14.52
CA ILE A 226 1.06 1.88 -14.50
C ILE A 226 1.62 3.17 -13.94
N TRP A 227 1.82 4.15 -14.79
CA TRP A 227 2.21 5.50 -14.41
C TRP A 227 0.99 6.38 -14.21
N GLY A 228 0.92 7.15 -13.14
CA GLY A 228 -0.24 8.00 -12.89
C GLY A 228 -0.21 8.76 -11.57
N TRP A 229 -1.26 9.54 -11.35
CA TRP A 229 -1.49 10.25 -10.09
C TRP A 229 -1.76 9.27 -8.96
N VAL A 230 -1.30 9.65 -7.76
CA VAL A 230 -1.49 8.91 -6.51
C VAL A 230 -2.29 9.81 -5.56
N PRO A 231 -3.31 9.30 -4.86
CA PRO A 231 -4.00 10.04 -3.81
C PRO A 231 -3.00 10.69 -2.84
N SER A 232 -3.30 11.91 -2.41
CA SER A 232 -2.48 12.68 -1.45
C SER A 232 -1.10 13.12 -1.93
N LEU A 233 -0.72 12.86 -3.19
CA LEU A 233 0.54 13.32 -3.74
C LEU A 233 0.32 14.30 -4.90
N PRO A 234 1.05 15.45 -4.92
CA PRO A 234 0.96 16.43 -6.00
C PRO A 234 1.84 16.09 -7.22
N TYR A 235 2.25 14.81 -7.37
CA TYR A 235 3.08 14.32 -8.47
C TYR A 235 2.78 12.86 -8.77
N PRO A 236 2.98 12.41 -10.02
CA PRO A 236 2.73 11.04 -10.41
C PRO A 236 3.79 10.07 -9.87
N ARG A 237 3.41 8.81 -9.77
CA ARG A 237 4.26 7.67 -9.42
C ARG A 237 4.01 6.52 -10.40
N GLN A 238 4.75 5.44 -10.23
CA GLN A 238 4.51 4.20 -10.95
C GLN A 238 4.23 3.07 -9.97
N THR A 239 3.18 2.31 -10.25
CA THR A 239 2.88 1.03 -9.60
C THR A 239 2.93 -0.04 -10.68
N ALA A 240 3.52 -1.20 -10.42
CA ALA A 240 3.47 -2.33 -11.32
C ALA A 240 2.39 -3.32 -10.85
N VAL A 241 1.67 -3.89 -11.81
CA VAL A 241 0.81 -5.06 -11.61
C VAL A 241 1.46 -6.22 -12.32
N LEU A 242 1.74 -7.29 -11.57
CA LEU A 242 2.38 -8.49 -12.09
C LEU A 242 1.36 -9.63 -12.07
N SER A 243 1.37 -10.46 -13.11
CA SER A 243 0.49 -11.64 -13.22
C SER A 243 1.21 -12.78 -13.90
N ARG A 244 0.66 -13.98 -13.81
CA ARG A 244 1.15 -15.10 -14.63
C ARG A 244 0.86 -14.82 -16.10
N ARG A 245 1.69 -15.31 -16.99
CA ARG A 245 1.41 -15.22 -18.44
C ARG A 245 0.16 -16.03 -18.77
N ALA A 246 -0.73 -15.45 -19.54
CA ALA A 246 -1.89 -16.17 -20.04
C ALA A 246 -1.41 -17.34 -20.93
N GLY A 247 -1.73 -18.58 -20.55
CA GLY A 247 -1.42 -19.78 -21.33
C GLY A 247 -0.07 -20.45 -21.03
N GLY A 248 0.48 -20.26 -19.83
CA GLY A 248 1.62 -21.06 -19.33
C GLY A 248 1.14 -22.27 -18.55
#